data_d60d72ca7fd6e9496c8113fa61a04062
#
_entry.id   d60d72ca7fd6e9496c8113fa61a04062
#
_cell.length_a   1.000
_cell.length_b   1.000
_cell.length_c   1.000
_cell.angle_alpha   90.00
_cell.angle_beta   90.00
_cell.angle_gamma   90.00
#
_symmetry.space_group_name_H-M   'P 1'
#
loop_
_entity.id
_entity.type
_entity.pdbx_description
1 polymer ?
#
loop_
_entity_poly.entity_id
_entity_poly.type
_entity_poly.pdbx_seq_one_letter_code
_entity_poly.pdbx_strand_id
1 'polypeptide(L)'
;MNILFLDIDCPLKSGRAFAFLKPHVDRGNWDNLSVQAVNMICEKTNAKIVFSSTWNAMGLEELTKVAQAQGITGHIVGITEFPNLDYRLDAIKLWLQEHQYVERWVCLDDVTLQHDHCLKVDFNSGISYQNYSDAIRLLGGTVGELVDVSC
;
A
#
# COMPACT_ATOMS: atom_id res chain seq x y z
N MET A 1 -1.37 -15.93 -6.96
CA MET A 1 -1.83 -14.53 -6.79
C MET A 1 -0.79 -13.75 -6.00
N ASN A 2 -0.44 -12.58 -6.45
CA ASN A 2 0.44 -11.66 -5.75
C ASN A 2 -0.38 -10.67 -4.91
N ILE A 3 0.07 -10.36 -3.70
CA ILE A 3 -0.65 -9.49 -2.77
C ILE A 3 0.24 -8.33 -2.31
N LEU A 4 -0.31 -7.14 -2.36
CA LEU A 4 0.23 -5.94 -1.75
C LEU A 4 -0.60 -5.62 -0.50
N PHE A 5 -0.01 -5.81 0.68
CA PHE A 5 -0.58 -5.33 1.94
C PHE A 5 -0.25 -3.85 2.10
N LEU A 6 -1.24 -3.05 2.41
CA LEU A 6 -1.11 -1.60 2.34
C LEU A 6 -1.75 -0.92 3.55
N ASP A 7 -0.98 -0.11 4.26
CA ASP A 7 -1.52 0.82 5.25
C ASP A 7 -2.02 2.10 4.56
N ILE A 8 -2.94 2.80 5.19
CA ILE A 8 -3.56 4.00 4.62
C ILE A 8 -2.97 5.28 5.19
N ASP A 9 -2.86 5.40 6.51
CA ASP A 9 -2.39 6.65 7.14
C ASP A 9 -0.98 7.04 6.69
N CYS A 10 -0.16 6.08 6.39
CA CYS A 10 1.01 6.16 5.55
C CYS A 10 1.28 4.74 5.05
N PRO A 11 1.45 4.52 3.78
CA PRO A 11 2.01 5.43 2.77
C PRO A 11 1.02 6.31 2.01
N LEU A 12 -0.28 6.07 2.10
CA LEU A 12 -1.26 6.76 1.25
C LEU A 12 -1.61 8.17 1.76
N LYS A 13 -1.53 8.42 3.06
CA LYS A 13 -1.72 9.74 3.66
C LYS A 13 -0.42 10.20 4.30
N SER A 14 0.49 10.70 3.47
CA SER A 14 1.80 11.16 3.92
C SER A 14 1.75 12.55 4.58
N GLY A 15 2.81 12.90 5.31
CA GLY A 15 2.97 14.22 5.89
C GLY A 15 2.93 15.34 4.85
N ARG A 16 3.54 15.10 3.68
CA ARG A 16 3.51 16.10 2.58
C ARG A 16 2.09 16.29 2.02
N ALA A 17 1.31 15.23 1.91
CA ALA A 17 -0.07 15.33 1.46
C ALA A 17 -0.91 16.13 2.46
N PHE A 18 -0.73 15.86 3.75
CA PHE A 18 -1.36 16.62 4.81
C PHE A 18 -0.99 18.12 4.75
N ALA A 19 0.28 18.42 4.49
CA ALA A 19 0.78 19.79 4.49
C ALA A 19 0.40 20.59 3.22
N PHE A 20 0.43 19.95 2.05
CA PHE A 20 0.35 20.63 0.77
C PHE A 20 -0.97 20.49 0.03
N LEU A 21 -1.71 19.44 0.30
CA LEU A 21 -3.00 19.18 -0.35
C LEU A 21 -4.13 19.70 0.53
N LYS A 22 -5.05 20.46 -0.07
CA LYS A 22 -6.24 20.89 0.64
C LYS A 22 -7.13 19.70 0.90
N PRO A 23 -7.62 19.51 2.14
CA PRO A 23 -8.47 18.39 2.44
C PRO A 23 -9.78 18.46 1.63
N HIS A 24 -10.14 17.37 0.99
CA HIS A 24 -11.51 17.15 0.54
C HIS A 24 -12.39 16.88 1.77
N VAL A 25 -13.53 17.46 1.73
CA VAL A 25 -14.53 17.80 2.74
C VAL A 25 -14.58 16.94 4.02
N ASP A 26 -14.27 15.65 4.02
CA ASP A 26 -14.41 14.84 5.24
C ASP A 26 -13.25 13.88 5.54
N ARG A 27 -12.33 13.62 4.60
CA ARG A 27 -11.36 12.51 4.76
C ARG A 27 -9.93 12.84 4.33
N GLY A 28 -9.68 14.11 3.97
CA GLY A 28 -8.39 14.55 3.45
C GLY A 28 -8.07 13.97 2.08
N ASN A 29 -7.08 14.53 1.42
CA ASN A 29 -6.55 13.97 0.18
C ASN A 29 -5.44 12.98 0.50
N TRP A 30 -5.49 11.81 -0.14
CA TRP A 30 -4.37 10.91 -0.12
C TRP A 30 -3.24 11.45 -0.98
N ASP A 31 -2.01 11.05 -0.66
CA ASP A 31 -0.84 11.43 -1.43
C ASP A 31 -0.95 10.84 -2.85
N ASN A 32 -1.18 11.70 -3.84
CA ASN A 32 -1.42 11.25 -5.20
C ASN A 32 -0.20 10.57 -5.84
N LEU A 33 1.03 10.92 -5.44
CA LEU A 33 2.21 10.21 -5.91
C LEU A 33 2.30 8.81 -5.30
N SER A 34 1.97 8.66 -4.02
CA SER A 34 1.91 7.33 -3.38
C SER A 34 0.79 6.49 -3.98
N VAL A 35 -0.37 7.07 -4.24
CA VAL A 35 -1.49 6.38 -4.92
C VAL A 35 -1.06 5.89 -6.30
N GLN A 36 -0.38 6.73 -7.08
CA GLN A 36 0.13 6.33 -8.39
C GLN A 36 1.19 5.24 -8.30
N ALA A 37 2.08 5.31 -7.31
CA ALA A 37 3.06 4.26 -7.08
C ALA A 37 2.38 2.91 -6.81
N VAL A 38 1.36 2.89 -5.96
CA VAL A 38 0.56 1.68 -5.70
C VAL A 38 -0.08 1.15 -6.98
N ASN A 39 -0.70 2.01 -7.76
CA ASN A 39 -1.33 1.61 -9.02
C ASN A 39 -0.32 1.00 -9.99
N MET A 40 0.86 1.59 -10.10
CA MET A 40 1.93 1.08 -10.97
C MET A 40 2.51 -0.24 -10.47
N ILE A 41 2.67 -0.42 -9.17
CA ILE A 41 3.08 -1.70 -8.59
C ILE A 41 2.08 -2.79 -8.99
N CYS A 42 0.79 -2.54 -8.79
CA CYS A 42 -0.27 -3.48 -9.13
C CYS A 42 -0.30 -3.79 -10.63
N GLU A 43 -0.15 -2.78 -11.47
CA GLU A 43 -0.13 -2.95 -12.93
C GLU A 43 1.04 -3.80 -13.40
N LYS A 44 2.25 -3.53 -12.89
CA LYS A 44 3.47 -4.24 -13.29
C LYS A 44 3.59 -5.66 -12.76
N THR A 45 2.93 -5.97 -11.65
CA THR A 45 3.10 -7.26 -10.96
C THR A 45 1.82 -8.08 -10.91
N ASN A 46 0.71 -7.53 -11.38
CA ASN A 46 -0.63 -8.10 -11.23
C ASN A 46 -1.01 -8.36 -9.76
N ALA A 47 -0.41 -7.63 -8.83
CA ALA A 47 -0.74 -7.74 -7.41
C ALA A 47 -2.14 -7.19 -7.13
N LYS A 48 -2.81 -7.82 -6.18
CA LYS A 48 -4.08 -7.36 -5.62
C LYS A 48 -3.81 -6.71 -4.27
N ILE A 49 -4.67 -5.80 -3.87
CA ILE A 49 -4.49 -5.01 -2.64
C ILE A 49 -5.29 -5.64 -1.50
N VAL A 50 -4.63 -5.78 -0.36
CA VAL A 50 -5.26 -6.10 0.92
C VAL A 50 -4.90 -4.99 1.90
N PHE A 51 -5.87 -4.27 2.42
CA PHE A 51 -5.59 -3.21 3.38
C PHE A 51 -5.26 -3.78 4.76
N SER A 52 -4.18 -3.28 5.33
CA SER A 52 -3.71 -3.57 6.69
C SER A 52 -3.66 -2.25 7.46
N SER A 53 -4.80 -1.75 7.91
CA SER A 53 -4.94 -0.40 8.45
C SER A 53 -6.04 -0.35 9.52
N THR A 54 -5.94 0.62 10.42
CA THR A 54 -7.03 0.93 11.35
C THR A 54 -8.32 1.36 10.64
N TRP A 55 -8.22 1.82 9.40
CA TRP A 55 -9.38 2.13 8.56
C TRP A 55 -10.22 0.89 8.22
N ASN A 56 -9.68 -0.31 8.42
CA ASN A 56 -10.40 -1.57 8.20
C ASN A 56 -11.70 -1.66 9.03
N ALA A 57 -11.80 -0.89 10.11
CA ALA A 57 -13.01 -0.84 10.93
C ALA A 57 -14.27 -0.38 10.17
N MET A 58 -14.11 0.36 9.06
CA MET A 58 -15.26 0.76 8.24
C MET A 58 -15.78 -0.36 7.31
N GLY A 59 -15.07 -1.47 7.21
CA GLY A 59 -15.40 -2.61 6.35
C GLY A 59 -14.90 -2.49 4.92
N LEU A 60 -14.79 -3.62 4.26
CA LEU A 60 -14.19 -3.72 2.92
C LEU A 60 -14.95 -2.90 1.87
N GLU A 61 -16.28 -2.95 1.88
CA GLU A 61 -17.10 -2.25 0.88
C GLU A 61 -16.91 -0.74 0.94
N GLU A 62 -17.01 -0.15 2.13
CA GLU A 62 -16.84 1.29 2.32
C GLU A 62 -15.41 1.73 2.07
N LEU A 63 -14.44 0.96 2.55
CA LEU A 63 -13.03 1.25 2.33
C LEU A 63 -12.66 1.22 0.85
N THR A 64 -13.20 0.26 0.11
CA THR A 64 -13.01 0.18 -1.35
C THR A 64 -13.55 1.44 -2.06
N LYS A 65 -14.72 1.92 -1.67
CA LYS A 65 -15.28 3.15 -2.23
C LYS A 65 -14.39 4.36 -1.95
N VAL A 66 -13.89 4.48 -0.73
CA VAL A 66 -12.98 5.57 -0.35
C VAL A 66 -11.69 5.51 -1.16
N ALA A 67 -11.08 4.33 -1.26
CA ALA A 67 -9.83 4.14 -2.00
C ALA A 67 -9.99 4.48 -3.48
N GLN A 68 -11.07 4.02 -4.10
CA GLN A 68 -11.37 4.33 -5.50
C GLN A 68 -11.59 5.82 -5.73
N ALA A 69 -12.29 6.50 -4.82
CA ALA A 69 -12.49 7.95 -4.88
C ALA A 69 -11.16 8.71 -4.75
N GLN A 70 -10.16 8.15 -4.09
CA GLN A 70 -8.82 8.72 -3.95
C GLN A 70 -7.87 8.35 -5.11
N GLY A 71 -8.35 7.60 -6.09
CA GLY A 71 -7.58 7.29 -7.29
C GLY A 71 -6.93 5.92 -7.35
N ILE A 72 -7.19 5.03 -6.38
CA ILE A 72 -6.73 3.64 -6.47
C ILE A 72 -7.45 2.94 -7.62
N THR A 73 -6.68 2.40 -8.55
CA THR A 73 -7.18 1.62 -9.69
C THR A 73 -6.88 0.13 -9.54
N GLY A 74 -6.00 -0.24 -8.61
CA GLY A 74 -5.69 -1.63 -8.29
C GLY A 74 -6.91 -2.36 -7.72
N HIS A 75 -6.94 -3.68 -7.91
CA HIS A 75 -8.03 -4.52 -7.44
C HIS A 75 -7.90 -4.79 -5.93
N ILE A 76 -8.84 -4.32 -5.15
CA ILE A 76 -8.88 -4.51 -3.69
C ILE A 76 -9.66 -5.79 -3.41
N VAL A 77 -9.00 -6.77 -2.78
CA VAL A 77 -9.59 -8.12 -2.58
C VAL A 77 -9.86 -8.43 -1.12
N GLY A 78 -9.37 -7.63 -0.19
CA GLY A 78 -9.59 -7.95 1.22
C GLY A 78 -9.04 -6.90 2.19
N ILE A 79 -9.27 -7.19 3.44
CA ILE A 79 -8.72 -6.46 4.58
C ILE A 79 -8.20 -7.47 5.60
N THR A 80 -7.17 -7.11 6.37
CA THR A 80 -6.72 -7.94 7.48
C THR A 80 -7.63 -7.74 8.70
N GLU A 81 -7.71 -8.75 9.56
CA GLU A 81 -8.32 -8.64 10.87
C GLU A 81 -7.29 -8.13 11.89
N PHE A 82 -7.75 -7.60 13.01
CA PHE A 82 -6.88 -7.05 14.07
C PHE A 82 -5.93 -5.96 13.58
N PRO A 83 -6.45 -4.84 13.05
CA PRO A 83 -5.64 -3.83 12.37
C PRO A 83 -4.86 -2.89 13.31
N ASN A 84 -4.66 -3.22 14.58
CA ASN A 84 -3.87 -2.38 15.47
C ASN A 84 -2.36 -2.60 15.27
N LEU A 85 -1.55 -1.60 15.68
CA LEU A 85 -0.12 -1.57 15.44
C LEU A 85 0.63 -2.77 16.02
N ASP A 86 0.24 -3.25 17.20
CA ASP A 86 0.96 -4.30 17.93
C ASP A 86 0.82 -5.68 17.26
N TYR A 87 -0.27 -5.88 16.49
CA TYR A 87 -0.59 -7.16 15.86
C TYR A 87 -0.62 -7.13 14.34
N ARG A 88 -0.10 -6.06 13.74
CA ARG A 88 -0.20 -5.87 12.28
C ARG A 88 0.46 -6.98 11.48
N LEU A 89 1.68 -7.38 11.85
CA LEU A 89 2.36 -8.48 11.18
C LEU A 89 1.66 -9.82 11.41
N ASP A 90 1.16 -10.04 12.61
CA ASP A 90 0.41 -11.26 12.94
C ASP A 90 -0.90 -11.34 12.12
N ALA A 91 -1.57 -10.21 11.93
CA ALA A 91 -2.77 -10.14 11.09
C ALA A 91 -2.46 -10.46 9.62
N ILE A 92 -1.33 -9.97 9.11
CA ILE A 92 -0.86 -10.30 7.75
C ILE A 92 -0.58 -11.81 7.63
N LYS A 93 0.14 -12.38 8.60
CA LYS A 93 0.45 -13.80 8.62
C LYS A 93 -0.81 -14.67 8.70
N LEU A 94 -1.79 -14.26 9.50
CA LEU A 94 -3.07 -14.95 9.60
C LEU A 94 -3.83 -14.91 8.26
N TRP A 95 -3.87 -13.74 7.62
CA TRP A 95 -4.50 -13.60 6.31
C TRP A 95 -3.84 -14.52 5.27
N LEU A 96 -2.51 -14.57 5.25
CA LEU A 96 -1.76 -15.47 4.37
C LEU A 96 -2.04 -16.93 4.65
N GLN A 97 -2.19 -17.32 5.91
CA GLN A 97 -2.53 -18.68 6.33
C GLN A 97 -3.89 -19.11 5.80
N GLU A 98 -4.85 -18.20 5.77
CA GLU A 98 -6.20 -18.43 5.26
C GLU A 98 -6.29 -18.36 3.72
N HIS A 99 -5.22 -17.86 3.06
CA HIS A 99 -5.19 -17.63 1.61
C HIS A 99 -3.93 -18.24 0.99
N GLN A 100 -3.80 -19.57 1.07
CA GLN A 100 -2.58 -20.29 0.67
C GLN A 100 -2.26 -20.24 -0.83
N TYR A 101 -3.13 -19.70 -1.65
CA TYR A 101 -2.90 -19.48 -3.06
C TYR A 101 -2.02 -18.25 -3.36
N VAL A 102 -1.60 -17.50 -2.35
CA VAL A 102 -0.70 -16.35 -2.51
C VAL A 102 0.71 -16.87 -2.82
N GLU A 103 1.25 -16.44 -3.95
CA GLU A 103 2.61 -16.82 -4.37
C GLU A 103 3.66 -15.87 -3.82
N ARG A 104 3.40 -14.57 -3.92
CA ARG A 104 4.30 -13.51 -3.47
C ARG A 104 3.51 -12.41 -2.79
N TRP A 105 4.13 -11.76 -1.83
CA TRP A 105 3.52 -10.66 -1.14
C TRP A 105 4.56 -9.63 -0.67
N VAL A 106 4.12 -8.41 -0.48
CA VAL A 106 4.88 -7.32 0.12
C VAL A 106 3.94 -6.47 0.95
N CYS A 107 4.48 -5.85 2.00
CA CYS A 107 3.75 -4.88 2.82
C CYS A 107 4.45 -3.52 2.76
N LEU A 108 3.68 -2.47 2.57
CA LEU A 108 4.14 -1.09 2.66
C LEU A 108 3.48 -0.44 3.88
N ASP A 109 4.30 -0.01 4.83
CA ASP A 109 3.86 0.54 6.11
C ASP A 109 4.91 1.51 6.64
N ASP A 110 4.50 2.54 7.36
CA ASP A 110 5.43 3.48 8.01
C ASP A 110 5.97 2.94 9.33
N VAL A 111 5.39 1.88 9.85
CA VAL A 111 5.86 1.18 11.04
C VAL A 111 6.88 0.12 10.64
N THR A 112 7.95 -0.02 11.44
CA THR A 112 8.91 -1.10 11.24
C THR A 112 8.30 -2.43 11.67
N LEU A 113 8.08 -3.32 10.70
CA LEU A 113 7.63 -4.68 10.92
C LEU A 113 8.81 -5.65 10.70
N GLN A 114 8.96 -6.62 11.60
CA GLN A 114 10.11 -7.54 11.63
C GLN A 114 9.96 -8.67 10.57
N HIS A 115 10.00 -8.29 9.30
CA HIS A 115 9.92 -9.23 8.18
C HIS A 115 10.53 -8.61 6.92
N ASP A 116 11.26 -9.42 6.13
CA ASP A 116 11.94 -8.95 4.91
C ASP A 116 10.98 -8.46 3.82
N HIS A 117 9.74 -8.94 3.82
CA HIS A 117 8.71 -8.51 2.88
C HIS A 117 7.94 -7.27 3.37
N CYS A 118 8.27 -6.74 4.52
CA CYS A 118 7.66 -5.52 5.06
C CYS A 118 8.61 -4.35 4.84
N LEU A 119 8.26 -3.49 3.91
CA LEU A 119 9.06 -2.31 3.54
C LEU A 119 8.58 -1.11 4.33
N LYS A 120 9.52 -0.46 5.01
CA LYS A 120 9.22 0.77 5.75
C LYS A 120 9.12 1.95 4.79
N VAL A 121 8.02 2.67 4.87
CA VAL A 121 7.75 3.90 4.12
C VAL A 121 7.96 5.10 5.03
N ASP A 122 8.58 6.16 4.50
CA ASP A 122 8.76 7.40 5.25
C ASP A 122 7.42 8.11 5.41
N PHE A 123 7.04 8.41 6.65
CA PHE A 123 5.78 9.09 6.96
C PHE A 123 5.67 10.45 6.25
N ASN A 124 6.74 11.23 6.16
CA ASN A 124 6.70 12.57 5.63
C ASN A 124 6.53 12.62 4.11
N SER A 125 7.19 11.71 3.40
CA SER A 125 7.27 11.74 1.93
C SER A 125 6.48 10.64 1.22
N GLY A 126 5.93 9.68 1.95
CA GLY A 126 5.17 8.58 1.36
C GLY A 126 6.07 7.56 0.65
N ILE A 127 5.54 6.90 -0.37
CA ILE A 127 6.26 5.85 -1.11
C ILE A 127 7.40 6.47 -1.91
N SER A 128 8.64 6.05 -1.60
CA SER A 128 9.83 6.43 -2.34
C SER A 128 9.99 5.58 -3.60
N TYR A 129 10.87 6.03 -4.51
CA TYR A 129 11.28 5.21 -5.65
C TYR A 129 11.89 3.88 -5.18
N GLN A 130 12.67 3.88 -4.10
CA GLN A 130 13.26 2.66 -3.55
C GLN A 130 12.19 1.69 -3.04
N ASN A 131 11.18 2.19 -2.31
CA ASN A 131 10.03 1.36 -1.89
C ASN A 131 9.32 0.74 -3.10
N TYR A 132 9.04 1.56 -4.09
CA TYR A 132 8.41 1.14 -5.35
C TYR A 132 9.22 0.04 -6.05
N SER A 133 10.52 0.26 -6.20
CA SER A 133 11.43 -0.67 -6.85
C SER A 133 11.51 -2.00 -6.09
N ASP A 134 11.69 -1.94 -4.78
CA ASP A 134 11.79 -3.13 -3.93
C ASP A 134 10.48 -3.92 -3.91
N ALA A 135 9.34 -3.24 -3.86
CA ALA A 135 8.04 -3.89 -3.90
C ALA A 135 7.83 -4.66 -5.22
N ILE A 136 8.18 -4.06 -6.34
CA ILE A 136 8.07 -4.72 -7.65
C ILE A 136 8.94 -5.97 -7.69
N ARG A 137 10.18 -5.90 -7.21
CA ARG A 137 11.09 -7.05 -7.19
C ARG A 137 10.59 -8.16 -6.30
N LEU A 138 10.12 -7.84 -5.09
CA LEU A 138 9.56 -8.82 -4.17
C LEU A 138 8.31 -9.50 -4.72
N LEU A 139 7.57 -8.81 -5.57
CA LEU A 139 6.38 -9.36 -6.25
C LEU A 139 6.74 -10.04 -7.58
N GLY A 140 8.03 -10.20 -7.88
CA GLY A 140 8.52 -10.94 -9.05
C GLY A 140 8.44 -10.19 -10.38
N GLY A 141 8.19 -8.89 -10.33
CA GLY A 141 8.19 -8.02 -11.49
C GLY A 141 9.56 -7.43 -11.80
N THR A 142 9.63 -6.66 -12.86
CA THR A 142 10.83 -5.92 -13.25
C THR A 142 10.53 -4.42 -13.28
N VAL A 143 11.45 -3.67 -12.69
CA VAL A 143 11.42 -2.20 -12.78
C VAL A 143 12.00 -1.82 -14.14
N GLY A 144 11.27 -1.00 -14.91
CA GLY A 144 11.79 -0.48 -16.17
C GLY A 144 13.04 0.38 -15.95
N GLU A 145 13.88 0.48 -16.96
CA GLU A 145 15.03 1.36 -16.91
C GLU A 145 14.58 2.82 -16.77
N LEU A 146 15.29 3.56 -15.92
CA LEU A 146 15.12 5.01 -15.88
C LEU A 146 15.63 5.58 -17.18
N VAL A 147 14.75 6.24 -17.92
CA VAL A 147 15.17 6.99 -19.11
C VAL A 147 15.96 8.20 -18.59
N ASP A 148 17.23 8.28 -18.98
CA ASP A 148 18.04 9.46 -18.70
C ASP A 148 17.48 10.64 -19.52
N VAL A 149 16.67 11.44 -18.85
CA VAL A 149 16.20 12.69 -19.42
C VAL A 149 17.28 13.72 -19.13
N SER A 150 18.28 13.80 -20.00
CA SER A 150 19.25 14.87 -19.94
C SER A 150 18.53 16.19 -20.20
N CYS A 151 18.44 16.99 -19.16
CA CYS A 151 17.98 18.38 -19.26
C CYS A 151 19.04 19.23 -19.98
#